data_2656640a76eb9500c35cb1f91f6e995a
#
_entry.id   2656640a76eb9500c35cb1f91f6e995a
#
_cell.length_a   1.000
_cell.length_b   1.000
_cell.length_c   1.000
_cell.angle_alpha   90.00
_cell.angle_beta   90.00
_cell.angle_gamma   90.00
#
_symmetry.space_group_name_H-M   'P 1'
#
loop_
_entity.id
_entity.type
_entity.pdbx_description
1 polymer ?
#
loop_
_entity_poly.entity_id
_entity_poly.type
_entity_poly.pdbx_seq_one_letter_code
_entity_poly.pdbx_strand_id
1 'polypeptide(L)' 'MNIRKTIKKWAAYQQTVRELNALDSRSLNDLGISRGDIQRIARDHASAL' A
#
# COMPACT_ATOMS: atom_id res chain seq x y z
N MET A 1 12.38 18.04 -10.44
CA MET A 1 11.50 16.92 -10.10
C MET A 1 12.05 15.64 -10.69
N ASN A 2 12.20 14.62 -9.88
CA ASN A 2 12.80 13.37 -10.33
C ASN A 2 11.71 12.37 -10.73
N ILE A 3 11.59 12.12 -12.03
CA ILE A 3 10.58 11.22 -12.59
C ILE A 3 10.76 9.81 -12.06
N ARG A 4 12.00 9.37 -11.86
CA ARG A 4 12.29 8.03 -11.35
C ARG A 4 11.75 7.83 -9.94
N LYS A 5 11.88 8.83 -9.07
CA LYS A 5 11.34 8.76 -7.72
C LYS A 5 9.82 8.69 -7.76
N THR A 6 9.19 9.47 -8.62
CA THR A 6 7.74 9.46 -8.75
C THR A 6 7.24 8.10 -9.22
N ILE A 7 7.92 7.50 -10.20
CA ILE A 7 7.56 6.17 -10.69
C ILE A 7 7.75 5.10 -9.61
N LYS A 8 8.85 5.19 -8.85
CA LYS A 8 9.10 4.24 -7.77
C LYS A 8 8.05 4.33 -6.68
N LYS A 9 7.66 5.54 -6.30
CA LYS A 9 6.62 5.74 -5.29
C LYS A 9 5.29 5.19 -5.76
N TRP A 10 4.94 5.45 -7.02
CA TRP A 10 3.70 4.95 -7.58
C TRP A 10 3.70 3.41 -7.64
N ALA A 11 4.82 2.84 -8.09
CA ALA A 11 4.94 1.38 -8.16
C ALA A 11 4.86 0.74 -6.78
N ALA A 12 5.50 1.35 -5.79
CA ALA A 12 5.45 0.86 -4.41
C ALA A 12 4.01 0.92 -3.85
N TYR A 13 3.31 2.02 -4.13
CA TYR A 13 1.91 2.18 -3.74
C TYR A 13 1.05 1.07 -4.35
N GLN A 14 1.18 0.85 -5.66
CA GLN A 14 0.39 -0.16 -6.36
C GLN A 14 0.72 -1.57 -5.85
N GLN A 15 1.99 -1.84 -5.61
CA GLN A 15 2.41 -3.13 -5.10
C GLN A 15 1.82 -3.40 -3.71
N THR A 16 1.89 -2.41 -2.83
CA THR A 16 1.36 -2.54 -1.46
C THR A 16 -0.16 -2.75 -1.50
N VAL A 17 -0.87 -1.96 -2.32
CA VAL A 17 -2.32 -2.12 -2.47
C VAL A 17 -2.64 -3.53 -2.97
N ARG A 18 -1.91 -4.00 -3.95
CA ARG A 18 -2.13 -5.32 -4.55
C ARG A 18 -1.88 -6.43 -3.52
N GLU A 19 -0.80 -6.34 -2.77
CA GLU A 19 -0.46 -7.33 -1.76
C GLU A 19 -1.51 -7.37 -0.64
N LEU A 20 -1.93 -6.20 -0.16
CA LEU A 20 -2.93 -6.13 0.90
C LEU A 20 -4.30 -6.58 0.42
N ASN A 21 -4.67 -6.30 -0.84
CA ASN A 21 -5.93 -6.75 -1.39
C ASN A 21 -5.96 -8.26 -1.65
N ALA A 22 -4.80 -8.89 -1.78
CA ALA A 22 -4.71 -10.34 -1.93
C ALA A 22 -5.03 -11.08 -0.63
N LEU A 23 -4.94 -10.39 0.51
CA LEU A 23 -5.28 -10.98 1.79
C LEU A 23 -6.80 -11.03 1.96
N ASP A 24 -7.29 -12.09 2.62
CA ASP A 24 -8.71 -12.17 2.94
C ASP A 24 -9.02 -11.27 4.15
N SER A 25 -10.32 -11.09 4.41
CA SER A 25 -10.76 -10.20 5.50
C SER A 25 -10.24 -10.64 6.85
N ARG A 26 -10.10 -11.95 7.06
CA ARG A 26 -9.60 -12.50 8.31
C ARG A 26 -8.13 -12.16 8.51
N SER A 27 -7.32 -12.30 7.47
CA SER A 27 -5.91 -11.96 7.55
C SER A 27 -5.71 -10.47 7.80
N LEU A 28 -6.50 -9.63 7.13
CA LEU A 28 -6.47 -8.18 7.37
C LEU A 28 -6.83 -7.86 8.80
N ASN A 29 -7.85 -8.50 9.33
CA ASN A 29 -8.29 -8.29 10.70
C ASN A 29 -7.22 -8.74 11.70
N ASP A 30 -6.53 -9.85 11.43
CA ASP A 30 -5.44 -10.34 12.26
C ASP A 30 -4.29 -9.34 12.34
N LEU A 31 -4.07 -8.58 11.26
CA LEU A 31 -3.06 -7.53 11.21
C LEU A 31 -3.56 -6.22 11.81
N GLY A 32 -4.84 -6.16 12.21
CA GLY A 32 -5.44 -4.93 12.71
C GLY A 32 -5.74 -3.91 11.63
N ILE A 33 -5.92 -4.36 10.39
CA ILE A 33 -6.15 -3.51 9.23
C ILE A 33 -7.53 -3.79 8.65
N SER A 34 -8.25 -2.74 8.25
CA SER A 34 -9.48 -2.89 7.48
C SER A 34 -9.20 -2.59 6.01
N ARG A 35 -10.11 -3.04 5.13
CA ARG A 35 -9.96 -2.76 3.70
C ARG A 35 -9.94 -1.26 3.40
N GLY A 36 -10.64 -0.46 4.20
CA GLY A 36 -10.63 0.99 4.03
C GLY A 36 -9.29 1.62 4.38
N ASP A 37 -8.45 0.92 5.15
CA ASP A 37 -7.15 1.42 5.55
C ASP A 37 -6.04 1.10 4.52
N ILE A 38 -6.31 0.20 3.57
CA ILE A 38 -5.30 -0.27 2.63
C ILE A 38 -4.70 0.88 1.83
N GLN A 39 -5.53 1.75 1.29
CA GLN A 39 -5.06 2.88 0.49
C GLN A 39 -4.20 3.83 1.31
N ARG A 40 -4.63 4.11 2.53
CA ARG A 40 -3.89 5.00 3.42
C ARG A 40 -2.52 4.41 3.77
N ILE A 41 -2.50 3.13 4.13
CA ILE A 41 -1.26 2.43 4.48
C ILE A 41 -0.30 2.41 3.30
N ALA A 42 -0.81 2.10 2.11
CA ALA A 42 0.00 2.05 0.90
C ALA A 42 0.57 3.43 0.57
N ARG A 43 -0.23 4.48 0.75
CA ARG A 43 0.21 5.85 0.52
C ARG A 43 1.31 6.24 1.50
N ASP A 44 1.12 5.94 2.78
CA ASP A 44 2.12 6.25 3.80
C ASP A 44 3.42 5.53 3.53
N HIS A 45 3.34 4.26 3.14
CA HIS A 45 4.52 3.47 2.81
C HIS A 45 5.26 4.05 1.60
N ALA A 46 4.53 4.42 0.57
CA ALA A 46 5.12 4.99 -0.64
C ALA A 46 5.76 6.36 -0.34
N SER A 47 5.15 7.15 0.53
CA SER A 47 5.67 8.46 0.90
C SER A 47 6.99 8.35 1.68
N ALA A 48 7.24 7.22 2.31
CA ALA A 48 8.48 7.00 3.05
C ALA A 48 9.68 6.72 2.14
N LEU A 49 9.42 6.46 0.87
CA LEU A 49 10.49 6.26 -0.12
C LEU A 49 11.02 7.61 -0.65
#